data_59b1abf230173b45c24744be87359d68
#
_entry.id   59b1abf230173b45c24744be87359d68
#
_cell.length_a   1.000
_cell.length_b   1.000
_cell.length_c   1.000
_cell.angle_alpha   90.00
_cell.angle_beta   90.00
_cell.angle_gamma   90.00
#
_symmetry.space_group_name_H-M   'P 1'
#
loop_
_entity.id
_entity.type
_entity.pdbx_description
1 polymer ?
#
loop_
_entity_poly.entity_id
_entity_poly.type
_entity_poly.pdbx_seq_one_letter_code
_entity_poly.pdbx_strand_id
1 'polypeptide(L)'
;MIAGVQCKSLQVHADDRGVFMELLREDDPFYTRFGQSNFSITYPGVVKAWHYHRQQDDLWFVVSGMAQVGLHDLRQDSPTCGQSDVFYLGEHNRALLYIPHGVAHGYRVLGSQPIGLIYHTTGVYDPKDELRRPWDDPAIGFDWTTVNR
;
A
#
# COMPACT_ATOMS: atom_id res chain seq x y z
N MET A 1 -2.51 -14.26 -4.15
CA MET A 1 -2.68 -13.00 -3.39
C MET A 1 -2.67 -13.34 -1.91
N ILE A 2 -1.97 -12.53 -1.13
CA ILE A 2 -1.87 -12.69 0.34
C ILE A 2 -3.26 -12.67 0.96
N ALA A 3 -3.50 -13.60 1.89
CA ALA A 3 -4.80 -13.74 2.55
C ALA A 3 -5.20 -12.46 3.29
N GLY A 4 -6.42 -11.99 3.04
CA GLY A 4 -6.97 -10.76 3.63
C GLY A 4 -6.59 -9.45 2.92
N VAL A 5 -5.58 -9.45 2.05
CA VAL A 5 -5.28 -8.28 1.19
C VAL A 5 -6.39 -8.11 0.17
N GLN A 6 -6.85 -6.88 -0.03
CA GLN A 6 -7.84 -6.54 -1.04
C GLN A 6 -7.39 -5.34 -1.86
N CYS A 7 -7.61 -5.40 -3.17
CA CYS A 7 -7.32 -4.32 -4.10
C CYS A 7 -8.64 -3.95 -4.81
N LYS A 8 -9.20 -2.81 -4.43
CA LYS A 8 -10.44 -2.27 -4.99
C LYS A 8 -10.10 -1.38 -6.18
N SER A 9 -10.40 -1.83 -7.40
CA SER A 9 -10.36 -0.95 -8.57
C SER A 9 -11.38 0.16 -8.43
N LEU A 10 -10.96 1.40 -8.67
CA LEU A 10 -11.82 2.56 -8.51
C LEU A 10 -12.53 2.89 -9.83
N GLN A 11 -13.83 3.17 -9.73
CA GLN A 11 -14.59 3.71 -10.85
C GLN A 11 -14.22 5.19 -11.04
N VAL A 12 -13.62 5.49 -12.18
CA VAL A 12 -13.30 6.87 -12.57
C VAL A 12 -14.45 7.43 -13.40
N HIS A 13 -15.03 8.53 -12.94
CA HIS A 13 -16.04 9.29 -13.66
C HIS A 13 -15.38 10.53 -14.27
N ALA A 14 -15.27 10.56 -15.58
CA ALA A 14 -14.64 11.66 -16.31
C ALA A 14 -15.69 12.45 -17.11
N ASP A 15 -15.57 13.78 -17.09
CA ASP A 15 -16.34 14.70 -17.93
C ASP A 15 -15.47 15.91 -18.34
N ASP A 16 -16.07 16.93 -18.93
CA ASP A 16 -15.37 18.15 -19.37
C ASP A 16 -14.82 19.02 -18.23
N ARG A 17 -15.12 18.72 -16.99
CA ARG A 17 -14.61 19.38 -15.79
C ARG A 17 -13.44 18.65 -15.13
N GLY A 18 -13.21 17.37 -15.47
CA GLY A 18 -12.13 16.55 -14.89
C GLY A 18 -12.57 15.13 -14.56
N VAL A 19 -12.07 14.63 -13.42
CA VAL A 19 -12.34 13.26 -12.97
C VAL A 19 -12.81 13.24 -11.51
N PHE A 20 -13.72 12.33 -11.21
CA PHE A 20 -14.18 12.04 -9.86
C PHE A 20 -14.09 10.52 -9.60
N MET A 21 -13.72 10.13 -8.39
CA MET A 21 -13.77 8.74 -7.92
C MET A 21 -13.98 8.68 -6.42
N GLU A 22 -14.73 7.68 -5.97
CA GLU A 22 -14.89 7.39 -4.55
C GLU A 22 -13.77 6.46 -4.10
N LEU A 23 -13.03 6.84 -3.07
CA LEU A 23 -11.89 6.05 -2.57
C LEU A 23 -12.36 5.00 -1.57
N LEU A 24 -12.70 5.43 -0.37
CA LEU A 24 -13.09 4.58 0.74
C LEU A 24 -14.52 4.92 1.17
N ARG A 25 -15.33 3.88 1.32
CA ARG A 25 -16.71 3.98 1.81
C ARG A 25 -16.85 3.16 3.09
N GLU A 26 -17.72 3.57 3.98
CA GLU A 26 -18.00 2.80 5.21
C GLU A 26 -18.69 1.45 4.93
N ASP A 27 -19.30 1.30 3.74
CA ASP A 27 -19.92 0.05 3.28
C ASP A 27 -19.00 -0.83 2.42
N ASP A 28 -17.73 -0.46 2.26
CA ASP A 28 -16.73 -1.34 1.66
C ASP A 28 -16.50 -2.57 2.55
N PRO A 29 -16.45 -3.80 1.98
CA PRO A 29 -16.42 -5.04 2.76
C PRO A 29 -15.18 -5.19 3.66
N PHE A 30 -14.12 -4.45 3.39
CA PHE A 30 -12.87 -4.41 4.18
C PHE A 30 -12.81 -3.21 5.14
N TYR A 31 -13.81 -2.32 5.10
CA TYR A 31 -13.85 -1.21 6.06
C TYR A 31 -14.19 -1.72 7.46
N THR A 32 -13.39 -1.38 8.43
CA THR A 32 -13.64 -1.71 9.84
C THR A 32 -13.87 -0.47 10.67
N ARG A 33 -12.94 0.48 10.62
CA ARG A 33 -13.01 1.75 11.33
C ARG A 33 -12.02 2.75 10.74
N PHE A 34 -12.24 4.02 11.03
CA PHE A 34 -11.31 5.09 10.73
C PHE A 34 -10.53 5.49 11.99
N GLY A 35 -9.22 5.48 11.93
CA GLY A 35 -8.36 5.99 12.98
C GLY A 35 -7.69 7.31 12.60
N GLN A 36 -6.96 7.30 11.49
CA GLN A 36 -6.15 8.43 11.04
C GLN A 36 -6.03 8.45 9.52
N SER A 37 -5.92 9.64 8.95
CA SER A 37 -5.60 9.84 7.53
C SER A 37 -4.30 10.60 7.39
N ASN A 38 -3.46 10.16 6.49
CA ASN A 38 -2.14 10.73 6.25
C ASN A 38 -1.94 11.01 4.76
N PHE A 39 -1.12 12.01 4.47
CA PHE A 39 -0.66 12.30 3.13
C PHE A 39 0.87 12.41 3.13
N SER A 40 1.51 11.79 2.16
CA SER A 40 2.96 11.90 1.97
C SER A 40 3.33 12.11 0.51
N ILE A 41 4.43 12.81 0.27
CA ILE A 41 5.08 12.90 -1.04
C ILE A 41 6.40 12.15 -0.93
N THR A 42 6.70 11.32 -1.92
CA THR A 42 7.96 10.58 -2.00
C THR A 42 8.60 10.84 -3.35
N TYR A 43 9.88 11.21 -3.31
CA TYR A 43 10.65 11.59 -4.50
C TYR A 43 11.10 10.38 -5.32
N PRO A 44 11.38 10.58 -6.63
CA PRO A 44 11.92 9.52 -7.48
C PRO A 44 13.20 8.90 -6.92
N GLY A 45 13.38 7.60 -7.17
CA GLY A 45 14.54 6.83 -6.70
C GLY A 45 14.47 6.37 -5.25
N VAL A 46 13.43 6.75 -4.51
CA VAL A 46 13.25 6.35 -3.12
C VAL A 46 12.51 5.03 -3.01
N VAL A 47 12.99 4.16 -2.13
CA VAL A 47 12.29 2.97 -1.61
C VAL A 47 11.97 3.22 -0.15
N LYS A 48 10.71 3.07 0.24
CA LYS A 48 10.25 3.05 1.63
C LYS A 48 9.71 1.66 1.94
N ALA A 49 10.51 0.83 2.59
CA ALA A 49 10.18 -0.55 2.97
C ALA A 49 11.08 -0.96 4.16
N TRP A 50 10.71 -1.91 4.94
CA TRP A 50 9.41 -2.53 5.13
C TRP A 50 8.82 -2.01 6.42
N HIS A 51 7.54 -1.68 6.40
CA HIS A 51 6.77 -1.35 7.59
C HIS A 51 5.74 -2.45 7.82
N TYR A 52 5.37 -2.70 9.06
CA TYR A 52 4.25 -3.57 9.40
C TYR A 52 3.72 -3.23 10.78
N HIS A 53 2.49 -3.63 11.03
CA HIS A 53 1.77 -3.36 12.27
C HIS A 53 1.21 -4.67 12.83
N ARG A 54 1.02 -4.74 14.15
CA ARG A 54 0.40 -5.89 14.82
C ARG A 54 -1.10 -5.72 15.01
N GLN A 55 -1.58 -4.49 15.00
CA GLN A 55 -2.98 -4.15 15.30
C GLN A 55 -3.63 -3.26 14.25
N GLN A 56 -2.86 -2.41 13.60
CA GLN A 56 -3.35 -1.45 12.63
C GLN A 56 -3.40 -2.06 11.23
N ASP A 57 -4.52 -1.84 10.52
CA ASP A 57 -4.63 -2.06 9.08
C ASP A 57 -4.43 -0.76 8.33
N ASP A 58 -3.90 -0.84 7.12
CA ASP A 58 -3.66 0.29 6.24
C ASP A 58 -4.51 0.23 4.97
N LEU A 59 -4.92 1.40 4.47
CA LEU A 59 -5.61 1.56 3.20
C LEU A 59 -4.88 2.62 2.36
N TRP A 60 -4.27 2.19 1.26
CA TRP A 60 -3.38 3.02 0.47
C TRP A 60 -4.00 3.43 -0.87
N PHE A 61 -3.88 4.73 -1.20
CA PHE A 61 -4.24 5.28 -2.50
C PHE A 61 -3.13 6.19 -3.03
N VAL A 62 -2.55 5.82 -4.18
CA VAL A 62 -1.55 6.64 -4.87
C VAL A 62 -2.27 7.68 -5.73
N VAL A 63 -2.20 8.94 -5.29
CA VAL A 63 -2.90 10.07 -5.91
C VAL A 63 -2.26 10.50 -7.22
N SER A 64 -0.91 10.56 -7.24
CA SER A 64 -0.12 11.03 -8.38
C SER A 64 1.14 10.21 -8.56
N GLY A 65 1.63 10.15 -9.79
CA GLY A 65 2.75 9.31 -10.18
C GLY A 65 2.39 7.82 -10.17
N MET A 66 3.43 6.97 -10.17
CA MET A 66 3.28 5.51 -10.15
C MET A 66 4.19 4.90 -9.10
N ALA A 67 3.69 3.94 -8.36
CA ALA A 67 4.43 3.18 -7.35
C ALA A 67 4.40 1.67 -7.66
N GLN A 68 5.53 1.01 -7.45
CA GLN A 68 5.56 -0.43 -7.22
C GLN A 68 5.39 -0.65 -5.72
N VAL A 69 4.29 -1.28 -5.33
CA VAL A 69 4.00 -1.64 -3.95
C VAL A 69 4.32 -3.11 -3.75
N GLY A 70 5.16 -3.40 -2.77
CA GLY A 70 5.46 -4.76 -2.33
C GLY A 70 4.75 -5.09 -1.02
N LEU A 71 4.20 -6.29 -0.93
CA LEU A 71 3.64 -6.85 0.28
C LEU A 71 4.32 -8.17 0.61
N HIS A 72 4.48 -8.48 1.90
CA HIS A 72 5.00 -9.76 2.37
C HIS A 72 4.27 -10.21 3.64
N ASP A 73 3.76 -11.42 3.63
CA ASP A 73 2.98 -11.97 4.75
C ASP A 73 3.89 -12.49 5.86
N LEU A 74 3.95 -11.79 6.98
CA LEU A 74 4.74 -12.16 8.16
C LEU A 74 3.94 -12.98 9.18
N ARG A 75 2.64 -13.20 8.98
CA ARG A 75 1.75 -13.87 9.94
C ARG A 75 1.98 -15.38 9.91
N GLN A 76 2.44 -15.93 11.04
CA GLN A 76 2.80 -17.36 11.14
C GLN A 76 1.60 -18.28 10.94
N ASP A 77 0.40 -17.85 11.34
CA ASP A 77 -0.84 -18.65 11.24
C ASP A 77 -1.59 -18.40 9.92
N SER A 78 -1.03 -17.59 9.01
CA SER A 78 -1.65 -17.32 7.72
C SER A 78 -1.38 -18.45 6.70
N PRO A 79 -2.39 -18.83 5.90
CA PRO A 79 -2.18 -19.79 4.80
C PRO A 79 -1.22 -19.27 3.72
N THR A 80 -0.91 -17.96 3.75
CA THR A 80 0.00 -17.31 2.81
C THR A 80 1.28 -16.80 3.49
N CYS A 81 1.61 -17.33 4.68
CA CYS A 81 2.84 -16.98 5.38
C CYS A 81 4.07 -17.11 4.47
N GLY A 82 4.91 -16.09 4.42
CA GLY A 82 6.11 -16.05 3.58
C GLY A 82 5.87 -15.71 2.11
N GLN A 83 4.63 -15.51 1.66
CA GLN A 83 4.34 -15.07 0.29
C GLN A 83 4.52 -13.57 0.13
N SER A 84 4.95 -13.16 -1.06
CA SER A 84 5.01 -11.76 -1.48
C SER A 84 4.06 -11.50 -2.64
N ASP A 85 3.44 -10.33 -2.62
CA ASP A 85 2.63 -9.79 -3.71
C ASP A 85 3.20 -8.45 -4.21
N VAL A 86 2.94 -8.13 -5.46
CA VAL A 86 3.34 -6.88 -6.10
C VAL A 86 2.12 -6.19 -6.72
N PHE A 87 1.98 -4.90 -6.46
CA PHE A 87 0.96 -4.05 -7.10
C PHE A 87 1.64 -2.84 -7.76
N TYR A 88 1.10 -2.41 -8.87
CA TYR A 88 1.50 -1.18 -9.56
C TYR A 88 0.35 -0.20 -9.48
N LEU A 89 0.46 0.79 -8.60
CA LEU A 89 -0.63 1.72 -8.27
C LEU A 89 -0.27 3.16 -8.64
N GLY A 90 -1.25 3.92 -9.04
CA GLY A 90 -1.08 5.33 -9.38
C GLY A 90 -2.01 5.82 -10.47
N GLU A 91 -1.56 6.82 -11.21
CA GLU A 91 -2.38 7.51 -12.21
C GLU A 91 -2.90 6.60 -13.32
N HIS A 92 -2.14 5.55 -13.66
CA HIS A 92 -2.51 4.59 -14.70
C HIS A 92 -3.19 3.34 -14.18
N ASN A 93 -3.32 3.21 -12.86
CA ASN A 93 -4.04 2.11 -12.21
C ASN A 93 -4.63 2.61 -10.88
N ARG A 94 -5.82 3.17 -10.96
CA ARG A 94 -6.54 3.76 -9.84
C ARG A 94 -7.19 2.67 -8.99
N ALA A 95 -6.56 2.37 -7.87
CA ALA A 95 -7.09 1.38 -6.92
C ALA A 95 -6.79 1.78 -5.48
N LEU A 96 -7.67 1.36 -4.57
CA LEU A 96 -7.46 1.41 -3.12
C LEU A 96 -6.99 0.03 -2.67
N LEU A 97 -5.84 -0.02 -2.00
CA LEU A 97 -5.23 -1.24 -1.49
C LEU A 97 -5.44 -1.34 0.02
N TYR A 98 -6.17 -2.36 0.47
CA TYR A 98 -6.29 -2.71 1.88
C TYR A 98 -5.21 -3.71 2.26
N ILE A 99 -4.47 -3.39 3.33
CA ILE A 99 -3.35 -4.16 3.86
C ILE A 99 -3.66 -4.51 5.32
N PRO A 100 -3.96 -5.78 5.64
CA PRO A 100 -4.23 -6.17 7.01
C PRO A 100 -2.96 -6.15 7.86
N HIS A 101 -3.14 -5.97 9.16
CA HIS A 101 -2.04 -6.08 10.13
C HIS A 101 -1.27 -7.40 9.96
N GLY A 102 0.01 -7.39 10.32
CA GLY A 102 0.92 -8.52 10.15
C GLY A 102 1.46 -8.71 8.73
N VAL A 103 0.97 -7.95 7.75
CA VAL A 103 1.52 -7.92 6.38
C VAL A 103 2.52 -6.78 6.27
N ALA A 104 3.78 -7.12 6.03
CA ALA A 104 4.81 -6.12 5.74
C ALA A 104 4.54 -5.48 4.38
N HIS A 105 4.72 -4.18 4.31
CA HIS A 105 4.43 -3.39 3.13
C HIS A 105 5.50 -2.32 2.90
N GLY A 106 5.64 -1.96 1.65
CA GLY A 106 6.55 -0.92 1.21
C GLY A 106 6.31 -0.56 -0.24
N TYR A 107 7.01 0.45 -0.72
CA TYR A 107 6.91 0.84 -2.12
C TYR A 107 8.19 1.52 -2.60
N ARG A 108 8.37 1.53 -3.91
CA ARG A 108 9.29 2.42 -4.61
C ARG A 108 8.56 3.30 -5.60
N VAL A 109 9.11 4.49 -5.81
CA VAL A 109 8.64 5.41 -6.84
C VAL A 109 9.10 4.94 -8.21
N LEU A 110 8.18 4.85 -9.17
CA LEU A 110 8.47 4.51 -10.55
C LEU A 110 8.55 5.77 -11.42
N GLY A 111 9.47 5.75 -12.39
CA GLY A 111 9.64 6.87 -13.30
C GLY A 111 10.33 8.09 -12.65
N SER A 112 10.12 9.27 -13.23
CA SER A 112 10.82 10.51 -12.88
C SER A 112 9.96 11.51 -12.09
N GLN A 113 8.70 11.18 -11.80
CA GLN A 113 7.80 12.03 -11.03
C GLN A 113 7.66 11.53 -9.61
N PRO A 114 7.54 12.42 -8.61
CA PRO A 114 7.22 12.02 -7.26
C PRO A 114 5.83 11.39 -7.18
N ILE A 115 5.60 10.53 -6.19
CA ILE A 115 4.27 10.05 -5.87
C ILE A 115 3.66 10.85 -4.72
N GLY A 116 2.35 11.08 -4.80
CA GLY A 116 1.52 11.45 -3.66
C GLY A 116 0.76 10.22 -3.16
N LEU A 117 0.89 9.90 -1.89
CA LEU A 117 0.20 8.78 -1.25
C LEU A 117 -0.72 9.29 -0.15
N ILE A 118 -2.01 8.99 -0.26
CA ILE A 118 -2.95 9.06 0.86
C ILE A 118 -3.05 7.66 1.46
N TYR A 119 -2.95 7.57 2.79
CA TYR A 119 -3.22 6.32 3.47
C TYR A 119 -4.04 6.57 4.73
N HIS A 120 -5.10 5.78 4.87
CA HIS A 120 -5.94 5.72 6.05
C HIS A 120 -5.48 4.54 6.91
N THR A 121 -5.56 4.71 8.21
CA THR A 121 -5.21 3.68 9.17
C THR A 121 -6.36 3.43 10.12
N THR A 122 -6.53 2.19 10.56
CA THR A 122 -7.61 1.82 11.49
C THR A 122 -7.31 2.24 12.93
N GLY A 123 -6.07 2.61 13.23
CA GLY A 123 -5.61 3.14 14.52
C GLY A 123 -5.02 4.54 14.37
N VAL A 124 -4.93 5.26 15.48
CA VAL A 124 -4.09 6.46 15.60
C VAL A 124 -2.65 6.02 15.71
N TYR A 125 -1.72 6.85 15.23
CA TYR A 125 -0.28 6.55 15.29
C TYR A 125 0.16 6.08 16.67
N ASP A 126 0.72 4.89 16.73
CA ASP A 126 1.33 4.31 17.92
C ASP A 126 2.77 3.87 17.59
N PRO A 127 3.80 4.53 18.15
CA PRO A 127 5.19 4.16 17.87
C PRO A 127 5.54 2.74 18.33
N LYS A 128 4.75 2.13 19.21
CA LYS A 128 4.93 0.73 19.64
C LYS A 128 4.38 -0.28 18.63
N ASP A 129 3.49 0.17 17.75
CA ASP A 129 2.91 -0.66 16.68
C ASP A 129 3.48 -0.32 15.29
N GLU A 130 4.47 0.54 15.21
CA GLU A 130 5.19 0.80 13.97
C GLU A 130 6.50 -0.01 13.94
N LEU A 131 6.44 -1.17 13.30
CA LEU A 131 7.55 -2.12 13.21
C LEU A 131 8.20 -2.04 11.83
N ARG A 132 9.49 -2.37 11.77
CA ARG A 132 10.29 -2.24 10.54
C ARG A 132 11.19 -3.43 10.29
N ARG A 133 11.48 -3.67 9.01
CA ARG A 133 12.57 -4.51 8.54
C ARG A 133 13.39 -3.76 7.49
N PRO A 134 14.67 -4.11 7.28
CA PRO A 134 15.46 -3.54 6.20
C PRO A 134 14.80 -3.71 4.84
N TRP A 135 14.93 -2.73 3.96
CA TRP A 135 14.36 -2.80 2.60
C TRP A 135 14.90 -3.98 1.79
N ASP A 136 16.13 -4.39 2.07
CA ASP A 136 16.86 -5.50 1.45
C ASP A 136 16.90 -6.76 2.34
N ASP A 137 15.96 -6.91 3.27
CA ASP A 137 15.89 -8.07 4.16
C ASP A 137 15.93 -9.38 3.36
N PRO A 138 16.99 -10.21 3.52
CA PRO A 138 17.15 -11.43 2.75
C PRO A 138 16.08 -12.48 3.07
N ALA A 139 15.44 -12.40 4.23
CA ALA A 139 14.33 -13.28 4.60
C ALA A 139 13.06 -12.99 3.78
N ILE A 140 12.90 -11.77 3.29
CA ILE A 140 11.82 -11.37 2.36
C ILE A 140 12.27 -11.59 0.91
N GLY A 141 13.52 -11.24 0.57
CA GLY A 141 14.11 -11.47 -0.74
C GLY A 141 13.41 -10.72 -1.88
N PHE A 142 12.83 -9.56 -1.60
CA PHE A 142 12.06 -8.80 -2.59
C PHE A 142 12.98 -7.92 -3.44
N ASP A 143 12.84 -8.01 -4.76
CA ASP A 143 13.62 -7.19 -5.71
C ASP A 143 12.91 -5.85 -5.98
N TRP A 144 13.49 -4.79 -5.45
CA TRP A 144 13.04 -3.41 -5.66
C TRP A 144 13.67 -2.76 -6.89
N THR A 145 14.64 -3.39 -7.56
CA THR A 145 15.55 -2.72 -8.48
C THR A 145 15.43 -3.15 -9.94
N THR A 146 15.07 -4.41 -10.20
CA THR A 146 15.03 -4.95 -11.57
C THR A 146 13.92 -4.32 -12.39
N VAL A 147 14.28 -3.78 -13.55
CA VAL A 147 13.36 -3.18 -14.54
C VAL A 147 13.39 -3.90 -15.89
N ASN A 148 14.35 -4.78 -16.12
CA ASN A 148 14.46 -5.56 -17.33
C ASN A 148 13.55 -6.79 -17.30
N ARG A 149 12.83 -6.99 -18.40
CA ARG A 149 11.94 -8.14 -18.62
C ARG A 149 11.97 -8.56 -20.07
#